data_d47b275728718b71c5f682fb084629c7
#
_entry.id   d47b275728718b71c5f682fb084629c7
#
_cell.length_a   1.000
_cell.length_b   1.000
_cell.length_c   1.000
_cell.angle_alpha   90.00
_cell.angle_beta   90.00
_cell.angle_gamma   90.00
#
_symmetry.space_group_name_H-M   'P 1'
#
loop_
_entity.id
_entity.type
_entity.pdbx_description
1 polymer ?
#
loop_
_entity_poly.entity_id
_entity_poly.type
_entity_poly.pdbx_seq_one_letter_code
_entity_poly.pdbx_strand_id
1 'polypeptide(L)'
;YTMGNQALLNRQMVGIVGARNASAAAKRFIEELAQDLSKAGIAVVSGLARGIDAAAHRGSLDGTPVGIVAGGIDIVYPPENADLQASIAANGILVAESPIGAKPTDRHFPRRNRIVAGLASGVVVIEAAKRSGSLITARFALEGNREVMAVPGFPGAPCSRGANRLIQEGTTMVQYADDDVLKV
;
A
#
# COMPACT_ATOMS: atom_id res chain seq x y z
N TYR A 1 -4.20 15.76 8.58
CA TYR A 1 -4.33 15.23 9.95
C TYR A 1 -3.43 14.02 10.12
N THR A 2 -2.80 13.87 11.28
CA THR A 2 -1.93 12.74 11.60
C THR A 2 -2.24 12.21 12.99
N MET A 3 -2.08 10.89 13.19
CA MET A 3 -2.20 10.22 14.50
C MET A 3 -1.11 9.16 14.60
N GLY A 4 -0.25 9.24 15.63
CA GLY A 4 0.88 8.34 15.83
C GLY A 4 2.24 9.02 15.69
N ASN A 5 3.26 8.26 15.31
CA ASN A 5 4.65 8.71 15.25
C ASN A 5 4.97 9.48 13.97
N GLN A 6 4.96 10.81 14.04
CA GLN A 6 5.23 11.69 12.89
C GLN A 6 6.66 11.57 12.34
N ALA A 7 7.62 11.08 13.13
CA ALA A 7 9.00 10.91 12.64
C ALA A 7 9.10 9.90 11.48
N LEU A 8 8.12 9.01 11.33
CA LEU A 8 8.05 8.09 10.20
C LEU A 8 7.87 8.79 8.86
N LEU A 9 7.28 9.99 8.82
CA LEU A 9 7.09 10.74 7.58
C LEU A 9 8.41 11.23 6.95
N ASN A 10 9.51 11.22 7.71
CA ASN A 10 10.85 11.57 7.22
C ASN A 10 11.66 10.34 6.77
N ARG A 11 11.11 9.15 6.86
CA ARG A 11 11.78 7.93 6.41
C ARG A 11 11.53 7.67 4.93
N GLN A 12 12.44 6.93 4.32
CA GLN A 12 12.20 6.33 3.00
C GLN A 12 10.98 5.41 3.08
N MET A 13 10.09 5.47 2.10
CA MET A 13 8.84 4.72 2.10
C MET A 13 8.66 3.94 0.82
N VAL A 14 8.13 2.72 0.96
CA VAL A 14 7.64 1.92 -0.16
C VAL A 14 6.13 1.78 -0.05
N GLY A 15 5.44 2.13 -1.13
CA GLY A 15 3.99 1.95 -1.27
C GLY A 15 3.67 0.50 -1.64
N ILE A 16 2.73 -0.13 -0.93
CA ILE A 16 2.26 -1.48 -1.28
C ILE A 16 0.76 -1.42 -1.52
N VAL A 17 0.32 -1.79 -2.73
CA VAL A 17 -1.09 -1.74 -3.13
C VAL A 17 -1.48 -2.97 -3.96
N GLY A 18 -2.75 -3.37 -3.89
CA GLY A 18 -3.20 -4.52 -4.67
C GLY A 18 -4.69 -4.84 -4.53
N ALA A 19 -5.03 -6.11 -4.78
CA ALA A 19 -6.39 -6.58 -4.75
C ALA A 19 -7.01 -6.54 -3.33
N ARG A 20 -8.27 -6.11 -3.25
CA ARG A 20 -9.07 -6.20 -2.01
C ARG A 20 -9.41 -7.65 -1.66
N ASN A 21 -9.66 -8.48 -2.68
CA ASN A 21 -9.90 -9.92 -2.58
C ASN A 21 -8.65 -10.67 -3.01
N ALA A 22 -7.56 -10.49 -2.28
CA ALA A 22 -6.28 -11.11 -2.59
C ALA A 22 -6.24 -12.59 -2.19
N SER A 23 -5.48 -13.37 -2.95
CA SER A 23 -5.20 -14.77 -2.63
C SER A 23 -4.45 -14.92 -1.30
N ALA A 24 -4.56 -16.08 -0.66
CA ALA A 24 -3.81 -16.35 0.57
C ALA A 24 -2.29 -16.35 0.33
N ALA A 25 -1.85 -16.77 -0.86
CA ALA A 25 -0.43 -16.76 -1.23
C ALA A 25 0.09 -15.32 -1.36
N ALA A 26 -0.65 -14.43 -2.04
CA ALA A 26 -0.27 -13.03 -2.18
C ALA A 26 -0.23 -12.30 -0.83
N LYS A 27 -1.19 -12.57 0.06
CA LYS A 27 -1.19 -11.98 1.41
C LYS A 27 0.04 -12.40 2.21
N ARG A 28 0.39 -13.70 2.24
CA ARG A 28 1.60 -14.18 2.92
C ARG A 28 2.87 -13.55 2.36
N PHE A 29 3.00 -13.58 1.04
CA PHE A 29 4.14 -12.96 0.36
C PHE A 29 4.31 -11.48 0.76
N ILE A 30 3.21 -10.73 0.81
CA ILE A 30 3.26 -9.31 1.18
C ILE A 30 3.53 -9.07 2.66
N GLU A 31 3.02 -9.92 3.53
CA GLU A 31 3.36 -9.85 4.95
C GLU A 31 4.87 -10.05 5.16
N GLU A 32 5.48 -11.03 4.49
CA GLU A 32 6.92 -11.27 4.50
C GLU A 32 7.71 -10.09 3.90
N LEU A 33 7.34 -9.62 2.71
CA LEU A 33 7.97 -8.47 2.06
C LEU A 33 7.92 -7.21 2.95
N ALA A 34 6.76 -6.90 3.51
CA ALA A 34 6.58 -5.74 4.38
C ALA A 34 7.39 -5.85 5.69
N GLN A 35 7.53 -7.06 6.23
CA GLN A 35 8.37 -7.32 7.38
C GLN A 35 9.85 -7.07 7.06
N ASP A 36 10.33 -7.54 5.92
CA ASP A 36 11.72 -7.36 5.51
C ASP A 36 12.05 -5.90 5.22
N LEU A 37 11.14 -5.16 4.57
CA LEU A 37 11.26 -3.70 4.43
C LEU A 37 11.35 -2.99 5.78
N SER A 38 10.49 -3.36 6.73
CA SER A 38 10.50 -2.80 8.09
C SER A 38 11.80 -3.09 8.82
N LYS A 39 12.35 -4.31 8.72
CA LYS A 39 13.67 -4.67 9.29
C LYS A 39 14.80 -3.85 8.67
N ALA A 40 14.70 -3.52 7.38
CA ALA A 40 15.64 -2.64 6.68
C ALA A 40 15.46 -1.15 7.02
N GLY A 41 14.47 -0.79 7.87
CA GLY A 41 14.20 0.60 8.25
C GLY A 41 13.37 1.40 7.25
N ILE A 42 12.85 0.74 6.21
CA ILE A 42 11.99 1.35 5.18
C ILE A 42 10.54 1.33 5.68
N ALA A 43 9.87 2.47 5.62
CA ALA A 43 8.47 2.56 6.02
C ALA A 43 7.55 2.00 4.92
N VAL A 44 6.53 1.25 5.35
CA VAL A 44 5.52 0.69 4.45
C VAL A 44 4.29 1.57 4.45
N VAL A 45 4.00 2.21 3.33
CA VAL A 45 2.82 3.07 3.16
C VAL A 45 1.75 2.37 2.34
N SER A 46 0.52 2.32 2.87
CA SER A 46 -0.61 1.71 2.19
C SER A 46 -1.95 2.33 2.60
N GLY A 47 -3.01 1.87 1.96
CA GLY A 47 -4.33 2.49 2.05
C GLY A 47 -5.29 1.91 3.08
N LEU A 48 -4.88 0.95 3.91
CA LEU A 48 -5.78 0.30 4.87
C LEU A 48 -7.02 -0.37 4.26
N ALA A 49 -7.05 -0.63 2.95
CA ALA A 49 -8.11 -1.42 2.33
C ALA A 49 -8.01 -2.90 2.74
N ARG A 50 -9.05 -3.67 2.43
CA ARG A 50 -8.99 -5.14 2.55
C ARG A 50 -7.85 -5.72 1.71
N GLY A 51 -7.49 -6.96 1.96
CA GLY A 51 -6.57 -7.72 1.11
C GLY A 51 -5.12 -7.30 1.25
N ILE A 52 -4.51 -6.86 0.16
CA ILE A 52 -3.08 -6.54 0.09
C ILE A 52 -2.68 -5.41 1.04
N ASP A 53 -3.44 -4.32 1.07
CA ASP A 53 -3.14 -3.19 1.96
C ASP A 53 -3.09 -3.62 3.44
N ALA A 54 -4.09 -4.40 3.88
CA ALA A 54 -4.13 -4.92 5.24
C ALA A 54 -2.99 -5.92 5.53
N ALA A 55 -2.61 -6.75 4.56
CA ALA A 55 -1.47 -7.66 4.69
C ALA A 55 -0.14 -6.90 4.82
N ALA A 56 0.07 -5.87 3.98
CA ALA A 56 1.23 -5.00 4.05
C ALA A 56 1.38 -4.34 5.43
N HIS A 57 0.28 -3.83 5.97
CA HIS A 57 0.30 -3.25 7.32
C HIS A 57 0.58 -4.29 8.42
N ARG A 58 -0.01 -5.49 8.33
CA ARG A 58 0.30 -6.55 9.31
C ARG A 58 1.77 -6.92 9.32
N GLY A 59 2.39 -7.09 8.16
CA GLY A 59 3.81 -7.39 8.06
C GLY A 59 4.72 -6.28 8.60
N SER A 60 4.28 -5.03 8.56
CA SER A 60 5.08 -3.87 9.00
C SER A 60 4.77 -3.39 10.44
N LEU A 61 3.84 -4.03 11.17
CA LEU A 61 3.39 -3.55 12.50
C LEU A 61 4.50 -3.40 13.53
N ASP A 62 5.51 -4.27 13.50
CA ASP A 62 6.63 -4.25 14.45
C ASP A 62 7.64 -3.12 14.18
N GLY A 63 7.38 -2.27 13.20
CA GLY A 63 8.35 -1.23 12.86
C GLY A 63 7.78 0.06 12.29
N THR A 64 7.26 0.03 11.08
CA THR A 64 7.14 1.26 10.27
C THR A 64 5.85 1.38 9.45
N PRO A 65 4.66 1.03 9.98
CA PRO A 65 3.43 1.13 9.19
C PRO A 65 2.97 2.60 9.05
N VAL A 66 2.67 3.01 7.81
CA VAL A 66 2.10 4.31 7.46
C VAL A 66 0.76 4.10 6.78
N GLY A 67 -0.32 4.29 7.52
CA GLY A 67 -1.69 4.08 7.03
C GLY A 67 -2.32 5.37 6.50
N ILE A 68 -2.70 5.39 5.23
CA ILE A 68 -3.41 6.54 4.65
C ILE A 68 -4.90 6.22 4.62
N VAL A 69 -5.71 6.95 5.37
CA VAL A 69 -7.16 6.75 5.43
C VAL A 69 -7.91 7.66 4.46
N ALA A 70 -9.03 7.19 3.92
CA ALA A 70 -9.81 7.95 2.94
C ALA A 70 -10.83 8.90 3.57
N GLY A 71 -11.30 8.57 4.77
CA GLY A 71 -12.18 9.41 5.59
C GLY A 71 -11.42 10.27 6.58
N GLY A 72 -12.12 10.79 7.58
CA GLY A 72 -11.51 11.43 8.75
C GLY A 72 -10.64 10.45 9.51
N ILE A 73 -9.62 10.95 10.19
CA ILE A 73 -8.64 10.13 10.88
C ILE A 73 -9.26 9.33 12.05
N ASP A 74 -10.38 9.80 12.55
CA ASP A 74 -11.22 9.21 13.60
C ASP A 74 -12.21 8.17 13.08
N ILE A 75 -12.32 8.00 11.75
CA ILE A 75 -13.28 7.09 11.13
C ILE A 75 -12.59 5.77 10.76
N VAL A 76 -13.14 4.68 11.29
CA VAL A 76 -12.68 3.31 10.95
C VAL A 76 -13.34 2.86 9.65
N TYR A 77 -12.52 2.55 8.66
CA TYR A 77 -12.99 1.96 7.40
C TYR A 77 -11.88 1.18 6.68
N PRO A 78 -12.13 -0.07 6.24
CA PRO A 78 -13.38 -0.84 6.46
C PRO A 78 -13.49 -1.31 7.93
N PRO A 79 -14.69 -1.62 8.43
CA PRO A 79 -14.89 -1.98 9.85
C PRO A 79 -14.08 -3.18 10.33
N GLU A 80 -13.83 -4.16 9.46
CA GLU A 80 -13.02 -5.34 9.78
C GLU A 80 -11.53 -5.03 10.02
N ASN A 81 -11.05 -3.86 9.65
CA ASN A 81 -9.68 -3.40 9.90
C ASN A 81 -9.58 -2.49 11.14
N ALA A 82 -10.59 -2.47 12.03
CA ALA A 82 -10.61 -1.62 13.22
C ALA A 82 -9.37 -1.83 14.11
N ASP A 83 -9.09 -3.09 14.47
CA ASP A 83 -7.95 -3.44 15.31
C ASP A 83 -6.62 -3.12 14.62
N LEU A 84 -6.55 -3.33 13.30
CA LEU A 84 -5.37 -2.99 12.50
C LEU A 84 -5.14 -1.47 12.47
N GLN A 85 -6.19 -0.68 12.27
CA GLN A 85 -6.10 0.79 12.29
C GLN A 85 -5.64 1.29 13.66
N ALA A 86 -6.16 0.74 14.75
CA ALA A 86 -5.72 1.06 16.11
C ALA A 86 -4.24 0.68 16.34
N SER A 87 -3.82 -0.50 15.87
CA SER A 87 -2.43 -0.95 15.97
C SER A 87 -1.47 -0.04 15.19
N ILE A 88 -1.86 0.43 14.00
CA ILE A 88 -1.05 1.39 13.22
C ILE A 88 -0.97 2.73 13.94
N ALA A 89 -2.05 3.22 14.53
CA ALA A 89 -2.03 4.46 15.31
C ALA A 89 -1.08 4.38 16.51
N ALA A 90 -0.98 3.19 17.13
CA ALA A 90 -0.12 2.95 18.31
C ALA A 90 1.37 2.75 17.95
N ASN A 91 1.67 2.00 16.89
CA ASN A 91 3.03 1.58 16.54
C ASN A 91 3.63 2.30 15.31
N GLY A 92 2.80 3.02 14.56
CA GLY A 92 3.14 3.70 13.32
C GLY A 92 2.53 5.08 13.23
N ILE A 93 1.97 5.41 12.07
CA ILE A 93 1.25 6.66 11.84
C ILE A 93 0.05 6.47 10.90
N LEU A 94 -1.06 7.09 11.26
CA LEU A 94 -2.18 7.31 10.35
C LEU A 94 -2.12 8.73 9.78
N VAL A 95 -2.49 8.86 8.52
CA VAL A 95 -2.58 10.15 7.81
C VAL A 95 -3.93 10.26 7.11
N ALA A 96 -4.60 11.40 7.26
CA ALA A 96 -5.85 11.72 6.61
C ALA A 96 -5.82 13.12 5.98
N GLU A 97 -6.38 13.27 4.79
CA GLU A 97 -6.63 14.58 4.18
C GLU A 97 -8.02 15.11 4.55
N SER A 98 -8.97 14.20 4.75
CA SER A 98 -10.34 14.53 5.10
C SER A 98 -10.46 15.06 6.54
N PRO A 99 -11.40 15.98 6.82
CA PRO A 99 -11.61 16.49 8.18
C PRO A 99 -12.14 15.39 9.11
N ILE A 100 -11.98 15.62 10.41
CA ILE A 100 -12.52 14.77 11.49
C ILE A 100 -14.03 14.59 11.27
N GLY A 101 -14.52 13.37 11.47
CA GLY A 101 -15.92 12.98 11.29
C GLY A 101 -16.33 12.72 9.83
N ALA A 102 -15.47 12.97 8.86
CA ALA A 102 -15.80 12.76 7.44
C ALA A 102 -15.87 11.26 7.11
N LYS A 103 -17.07 10.76 6.80
CA LYS A 103 -17.25 9.38 6.33
C LYS A 103 -16.67 9.21 4.92
N PRO A 104 -15.94 8.12 4.64
CA PRO A 104 -15.39 7.88 3.31
C PRO A 104 -16.50 7.61 2.29
N THR A 105 -16.33 8.16 1.09
CA THR A 105 -17.18 7.90 -0.09
C THR A 105 -16.31 7.38 -1.23
N ASP A 106 -16.92 6.84 -2.28
CA ASP A 106 -16.19 6.27 -3.43
C ASP A 106 -15.17 7.23 -4.05
N ARG A 107 -15.44 8.53 -4.02
CA ARG A 107 -14.54 9.58 -4.55
C ARG A 107 -13.28 9.77 -3.70
N HIS A 108 -13.34 9.45 -2.41
CA HIS A 108 -12.23 9.64 -1.49
C HIS A 108 -11.12 8.59 -1.70
N PHE A 109 -11.44 7.37 -2.14
CA PHE A 109 -10.44 6.31 -2.34
C PHE A 109 -9.42 6.64 -3.44
N PRO A 110 -9.83 7.01 -4.66
CA PRO A 110 -8.86 7.44 -5.68
C PRO A 110 -8.07 8.69 -5.26
N ARG A 111 -8.73 9.65 -4.61
CA ARG A 111 -8.07 10.87 -4.12
C ARG A 111 -7.01 10.56 -3.07
N ARG A 112 -7.29 9.66 -2.13
CA ARG A 112 -6.35 9.19 -1.13
C ARG A 112 -5.13 8.49 -1.76
N ASN A 113 -5.32 7.72 -2.83
CA ASN A 113 -4.25 6.95 -3.47
C ASN A 113 -3.09 7.82 -3.97
N ARG A 114 -3.34 9.08 -4.36
CA ARG A 114 -2.27 10.02 -4.72
C ARG A 114 -1.33 10.32 -3.54
N ILE A 115 -1.84 10.25 -2.31
CA ILE A 115 -1.02 10.47 -1.10
C ILE A 115 -0.12 9.26 -0.86
N VAL A 116 -0.64 8.04 -1.05
CA VAL A 116 0.19 6.82 -0.99
C VAL A 116 1.34 6.90 -1.99
N ALA A 117 1.04 7.21 -3.25
CA ALA A 117 2.04 7.35 -4.30
C ALA A 117 3.02 8.52 -4.04
N GLY A 118 2.51 9.64 -3.55
CA GLY A 118 3.33 10.85 -3.30
C GLY A 118 4.31 10.71 -2.15
N LEU A 119 3.98 9.93 -1.12
CA LEU A 119 4.87 9.67 0.03
C LEU A 119 5.89 8.58 -0.27
N ALA A 120 5.59 7.67 -1.19
CA ALA A 120 6.47 6.56 -1.53
C ALA A 120 7.60 6.98 -2.48
N SER A 121 8.79 6.42 -2.31
CA SER A 121 9.88 6.45 -3.30
C SER A 121 9.56 5.52 -4.48
N GLY A 122 8.94 4.38 -4.19
CA GLY A 122 8.45 3.43 -5.18
C GLY A 122 7.17 2.72 -4.71
N VAL A 123 6.41 2.17 -5.66
CA VAL A 123 5.14 1.50 -5.39
C VAL A 123 5.16 0.08 -5.95
N VAL A 124 4.91 -0.90 -5.08
CA VAL A 124 4.77 -2.33 -5.44
C VAL A 124 3.28 -2.65 -5.65
N VAL A 125 2.95 -3.20 -6.82
CA VAL A 125 1.59 -3.59 -7.21
C VAL A 125 1.46 -5.10 -7.23
N ILE A 126 0.45 -5.62 -6.52
CA ILE A 126 0.20 -7.06 -6.40
C ILE A 126 -1.26 -7.37 -6.69
N GLU A 127 -1.48 -8.45 -7.48
CA GLU A 127 -2.82 -8.92 -7.83
C GLU A 127 -3.77 -7.78 -8.26
N ALA A 128 -3.40 -7.07 -9.29
CA ALA A 128 -4.24 -6.04 -9.88
C ALA A 128 -5.01 -6.58 -11.09
N ALA A 129 -6.33 -6.54 -11.06
CA ALA A 129 -7.16 -6.74 -12.25
C ALA A 129 -7.08 -5.52 -13.18
N LYS A 130 -7.50 -5.64 -14.45
CA LYS A 130 -7.42 -4.56 -15.46
C LYS A 130 -8.03 -3.21 -15.05
N ARG A 131 -9.02 -3.23 -14.15
CA ARG A 131 -9.72 -2.03 -13.63
C ARG A 131 -9.54 -1.87 -12.12
N SER A 132 -8.43 -2.37 -11.58
CA SER A 132 -8.15 -2.26 -10.16
C SER A 132 -7.84 -0.82 -9.75
N GLY A 133 -8.33 -0.40 -8.58
CA GLY A 133 -7.97 0.87 -7.98
C GLY A 133 -6.47 1.01 -7.66
N SER A 134 -5.76 -0.11 -7.47
CA SER A 134 -4.31 -0.12 -7.28
C SER A 134 -3.54 0.37 -8.51
N LEU A 135 -4.08 0.18 -9.74
CA LEU A 135 -3.48 0.74 -10.96
C LEU A 135 -3.58 2.27 -11.01
N ILE A 136 -4.55 2.87 -10.32
CA ILE A 136 -4.63 4.33 -10.17
C ILE A 136 -3.45 4.83 -9.34
N THR A 137 -3.09 4.10 -8.27
CA THR A 137 -1.92 4.43 -7.44
C THR A 137 -0.62 4.31 -8.26
N ALA A 138 -0.48 3.24 -9.06
CA ALA A 138 0.67 3.05 -9.94
C ALA A 138 0.79 4.22 -10.96
N ARG A 139 -0.33 4.65 -11.53
CA ARG A 139 -0.33 5.81 -12.43
C ARG A 139 0.11 7.09 -11.73
N PHE A 140 -0.39 7.39 -10.53
CA PHE A 140 0.05 8.54 -9.75
C PHE A 140 1.54 8.48 -9.39
N ALA A 141 2.08 7.28 -9.14
CA ALA A 141 3.49 7.09 -8.90
C ALA A 141 4.32 7.45 -10.15
N LEU A 142 3.94 6.93 -11.33
CA LEU A 142 4.60 7.26 -12.60
C LEU A 142 4.51 8.75 -12.94
N GLU A 143 3.33 9.38 -12.78
CA GLU A 143 3.14 10.82 -12.98
C GLU A 143 4.00 11.66 -12.02
N GLY A 144 4.33 11.12 -10.84
CA GLY A 144 5.20 11.73 -9.83
C GLY A 144 6.69 11.35 -9.97
N ASN A 145 7.11 10.72 -11.08
CA ASN A 145 8.47 10.18 -11.28
C ASN A 145 8.92 9.25 -10.14
N ARG A 146 8.01 8.43 -9.62
CA ARG A 146 8.29 7.38 -8.65
C ARG A 146 8.43 6.04 -9.35
N GLU A 147 9.29 5.19 -8.80
CA GLU A 147 9.44 3.82 -9.29
C GLU A 147 8.11 3.05 -9.15
N VAL A 148 7.77 2.27 -10.18
CA VAL A 148 6.66 1.31 -10.10
C VAL A 148 7.22 -0.07 -10.30
N MET A 149 6.83 -0.97 -9.41
CA MET A 149 7.25 -2.37 -9.41
C MET A 149 6.01 -3.25 -9.37
N ALA A 150 6.08 -4.45 -9.91
CA ALA A 150 4.92 -5.35 -9.90
C ALA A 150 5.33 -6.79 -9.60
N VAL A 151 4.52 -7.46 -8.78
CA VAL A 151 4.67 -8.89 -8.51
C VAL A 151 3.95 -9.68 -9.61
N PRO A 152 4.64 -10.62 -10.28
CA PRO A 152 4.02 -11.42 -11.34
C PRO A 152 2.98 -12.37 -10.74
N GLY A 153 1.90 -12.55 -11.45
CA GLY A 153 0.88 -13.54 -11.08
C GLY A 153 0.65 -14.53 -12.21
N PHE A 154 -0.14 -15.57 -11.91
CA PHE A 154 -0.39 -16.65 -12.85
C PHE A 154 -0.97 -16.12 -14.17
N PRO A 155 -0.41 -16.52 -15.33
CA PRO A 155 -0.91 -16.13 -16.64
C PRO A 155 -2.37 -16.56 -16.82
N GLY A 156 -3.21 -15.63 -17.29
CA GLY A 156 -4.64 -15.88 -17.49
C GLY A 156 -5.51 -15.61 -16.25
N ALA A 157 -4.97 -15.54 -15.05
CA ALA A 157 -5.74 -15.20 -13.85
C ALA A 157 -6.25 -13.73 -13.92
N PRO A 158 -7.56 -13.49 -13.78
CA PRO A 158 -8.11 -12.13 -13.89
C PRO A 158 -7.50 -11.13 -12.90
N CYS A 159 -7.17 -11.58 -11.69
CA CYS A 159 -6.55 -10.76 -10.65
C CYS A 159 -5.09 -10.36 -10.96
N SER A 160 -4.41 -11.08 -11.86
CA SER A 160 -3.00 -10.82 -12.21
C SER A 160 -2.83 -9.96 -13.46
N ARG A 161 -3.90 -9.78 -14.25
CA ARG A 161 -3.79 -9.16 -15.60
C ARG A 161 -3.23 -7.75 -15.58
N GLY A 162 -3.54 -6.95 -14.56
CA GLY A 162 -3.04 -5.58 -14.45
C GLY A 162 -1.56 -5.54 -14.03
N ALA A 163 -1.18 -6.33 -13.02
CA ALA A 163 0.21 -6.42 -12.58
C ALA A 163 1.12 -7.00 -13.68
N ASN A 164 0.71 -8.09 -14.33
CA ASN A 164 1.46 -8.67 -15.45
C ASN A 164 1.58 -7.71 -16.64
N ARG A 165 0.56 -6.88 -16.88
CA ARG A 165 0.61 -5.86 -17.92
C ARG A 165 1.63 -4.76 -17.59
N LEU A 166 1.71 -4.30 -16.35
CA LEU A 166 2.74 -3.35 -15.92
C LEU A 166 4.14 -3.90 -16.21
N ILE A 167 4.40 -5.18 -15.91
CA ILE A 167 5.68 -5.84 -16.21
C ILE A 167 5.95 -5.87 -17.72
N GLN A 168 4.95 -6.19 -18.55
CA GLN A 168 5.08 -6.15 -20.01
C GLN A 168 5.36 -4.75 -20.55
N GLU A 169 4.91 -3.71 -19.87
CA GLU A 169 5.14 -2.30 -20.22
C GLU A 169 6.50 -1.79 -19.67
N GLY A 170 7.33 -2.67 -19.08
CA GLY A 170 8.69 -2.35 -18.64
C GLY A 170 8.85 -2.07 -17.14
N THR A 171 7.79 -2.29 -16.35
CA THR A 171 7.86 -2.15 -14.90
C THR A 171 8.74 -3.25 -14.29
N THR A 172 9.58 -2.90 -13.32
CA THR A 172 10.43 -3.83 -12.58
C THR A 172 9.61 -4.94 -11.94
N MET A 173 10.00 -6.20 -12.20
CA MET A 173 9.36 -7.36 -11.61
C MET A 173 9.95 -7.64 -10.23
N VAL A 174 9.08 -7.86 -9.23
CA VAL A 174 9.45 -8.20 -7.85
C VAL A 174 9.09 -9.64 -7.55
N GLN A 175 10.07 -10.42 -7.10
CA GLN A 175 9.90 -11.79 -6.59
C GLN A 175 10.34 -11.92 -5.13
N TYR A 176 11.26 -11.04 -4.67
CA TYR A 176 11.81 -11.03 -3.31
C TYR A 176 12.02 -9.58 -2.85
N ALA A 177 12.21 -9.37 -1.55
CA ALA A 177 12.49 -8.05 -0.98
C ALA A 177 13.80 -7.43 -1.53
N ASP A 178 14.80 -8.26 -1.81
CA ASP A 178 16.09 -7.85 -2.34
C ASP A 178 16.03 -7.39 -3.80
N ASP A 179 14.94 -7.69 -4.52
CA ASP A 179 14.71 -7.25 -5.90
C ASP A 179 14.39 -5.76 -5.92
N ASP A 180 15.37 -4.92 -6.13
CA ASP A 180 15.26 -3.46 -6.30
C ASP A 180 14.33 -2.69 -5.31
N VAL A 181 13.46 -3.38 -4.56
CA VAL A 181 12.52 -2.77 -3.61
C VAL A 181 13.25 -2.08 -2.45
N LEU A 182 14.38 -2.63 -2.03
CA LEU A 182 15.25 -2.03 -1.00
C LEU A 182 16.13 -0.88 -1.53
N LYS A 183 16.17 -0.67 -2.84
CA LYS A 183 17.03 0.32 -3.50
C LYS A 183 16.30 1.61 -3.90
N VAL A 184 14.99 1.63 -3.78
CA VAL A 184 14.14 2.77 -4.19
C VAL A 184 14.15 3.92 -3.20
#